data_c8b11c56f35c538ceb23e585ecb640db
#
_entry.id   c8b11c56f35c538ceb23e585ecb640db
#
_cell.length_a   1.000
_cell.length_b   1.000
_cell.length_c   1.000
_cell.angle_alpha   90.00
_cell.angle_beta   90.00
_cell.angle_gamma   90.00
#
_symmetry.space_group_name_H-M   'P 1'
#
loop_
_entity.id
_entity.type
_entity.pdbx_description
1 polymer ?
#
loop_
_entity_poly.entity_id
_entity_poly.type
_entity_poly.pdbx_seq_one_letter_code
_entity_poly.pdbx_strand_id
1 'polypeptide(L)'
;MTAQLTAPSTREAARAPGILRSGLSAARLEIRGYFRTPDTVFFTFLFPVLMLGIFGVAFESQGDVGAKPDGTGGISMAAYYLPGMVAAGIMLSGLQNLAIDIAREKSEGWLRRLGGTPISPISYFIGKAGQILFTSILQVALLVTFAVLVFQVELPSDPEIWLRFAWIFLLGIVTMTLLGIALSALPRSSRSATAAASAITPARL
;
A
#
# COMPACT_ATOMS: atom_id res chain seq x y z
N MET A 1 35.69 49.09 -31.93
CA MET A 1 34.65 48.08 -32.19
C MET A 1 34.46 47.30 -30.89
N THR A 2 33.59 47.78 -30.00
CA THR A 2 33.33 47.21 -28.67
C THR A 2 32.09 46.32 -28.78
N ALA A 3 32.32 45.00 -28.72
CA ALA A 3 31.26 44.02 -28.67
C ALA A 3 30.56 44.08 -27.30
N GLN A 4 29.32 44.54 -27.27
CA GLN A 4 28.48 44.44 -26.10
C GLN A 4 28.11 42.97 -25.90
N LEU A 5 28.67 42.37 -24.82
CA LEU A 5 28.21 41.10 -24.28
C LEU A 5 26.84 41.34 -23.66
N THR A 6 25.78 41.02 -24.37
CA THR A 6 24.43 40.95 -23.84
C THR A 6 24.41 39.84 -22.79
N ALA A 7 24.22 40.25 -21.52
CA ALA A 7 23.98 39.33 -20.38
C ALA A 7 22.75 38.47 -20.72
N PRO A 8 22.78 37.16 -20.47
CA PRO A 8 21.62 36.32 -20.68
C PRO A 8 20.51 36.79 -19.74
N SER A 9 19.34 37.06 -20.34
CA SER A 9 18.10 37.39 -19.64
C SER A 9 17.88 36.45 -18.47
N THR A 10 17.64 37.03 -17.30
CA THR A 10 17.17 36.30 -16.10
C THR A 10 16.01 35.41 -16.51
N ARG A 11 16.29 34.11 -16.74
CA ARG A 11 15.25 33.09 -16.81
C ARG A 11 14.45 33.25 -15.53
N GLU A 12 13.20 33.67 -15.68
CA GLU A 12 12.18 33.59 -14.63
C GLU A 12 12.39 32.27 -13.92
N ALA A 13 12.84 32.31 -12.67
CA ALA A 13 12.96 31.13 -11.84
C ALA A 13 11.55 30.55 -11.74
N ALA A 14 11.28 29.53 -12.52
CA ALA A 14 9.99 28.85 -12.53
C ALA A 14 9.72 28.47 -11.09
N ARG A 15 8.74 29.15 -10.48
CA ARG A 15 8.31 28.89 -9.10
C ARG A 15 8.10 27.40 -8.96
N ALA A 16 8.90 26.75 -8.11
CA ALA A 16 8.73 25.33 -7.83
C ALA A 16 7.28 25.08 -7.43
N PRO A 17 6.57 24.14 -8.09
CA PRO A 17 5.18 23.87 -7.78
C PRO A 17 5.07 23.52 -6.29
N GLY A 18 4.03 24.04 -5.61
CA GLY A 18 3.85 23.84 -4.18
C GLY A 18 3.89 22.34 -3.82
N ILE A 19 4.47 22.00 -2.68
CA ILE A 19 4.72 20.61 -2.20
C ILE A 19 3.48 19.72 -2.34
N LEU A 20 2.29 20.25 -1.99
CA LEU A 20 1.01 19.52 -2.13
C LEU A 20 0.64 19.23 -3.57
N ARG A 21 0.81 20.21 -4.47
CA ARG A 21 0.49 20.02 -5.90
C ARG A 21 1.43 19.01 -6.54
N SER A 22 2.71 19.07 -6.20
CA SER A 22 3.70 18.09 -6.65
C SER A 22 3.43 16.70 -6.07
N GLY A 23 3.06 16.61 -4.78
CA GLY A 23 2.69 15.37 -4.13
C GLY A 23 1.43 14.72 -4.74
N LEU A 24 0.41 15.51 -5.06
CA LEU A 24 -0.83 15.00 -5.67
C LEU A 24 -0.59 14.52 -7.11
N SER A 25 0.24 15.22 -7.88
CA SER A 25 0.64 14.75 -9.21
C SER A 25 1.48 13.47 -9.13
N ALA A 26 2.38 13.37 -8.15
CA ALA A 26 3.12 12.14 -7.87
C ALA A 26 2.18 10.99 -7.50
N ALA A 27 1.21 11.19 -6.60
CA ALA A 27 0.22 10.18 -6.24
C ALA A 27 -0.54 9.64 -7.46
N ARG A 28 -0.95 10.53 -8.37
CA ARG A 28 -1.62 10.13 -9.61
C ARG A 28 -0.73 9.24 -10.51
N LEU A 29 0.55 9.55 -10.59
CA LEU A 29 1.51 8.75 -11.36
C LEU A 29 1.74 7.39 -10.69
N GLU A 30 1.91 7.36 -9.38
CA GLU A 30 2.06 6.14 -8.59
C GLU A 30 0.84 5.22 -8.73
N ILE A 31 -0.37 5.76 -8.60
CA ILE A 31 -1.62 4.99 -8.79
C ILE A 31 -1.68 4.39 -10.20
N ARG A 32 -1.34 5.17 -11.23
CA ARG A 32 -1.31 4.64 -12.61
C ARG A 32 -0.24 3.57 -12.80
N GLY A 33 0.93 3.75 -12.21
CA GLY A 33 2.01 2.76 -12.20
C GLY A 33 1.57 1.46 -11.53
N TYR A 34 0.94 1.57 -10.37
CA TYR A 34 0.43 0.44 -9.59
C TYR A 34 -0.53 -0.45 -10.40
N PHE A 35 -1.53 0.14 -11.06
CA PHE A 35 -2.49 -0.62 -11.88
C PHE A 35 -1.90 -1.19 -13.18
N ARG A 36 -0.66 -0.87 -13.52
CA ARG A 36 0.07 -1.47 -14.64
C ARG A 36 0.85 -2.73 -14.24
N THR A 37 0.89 -3.07 -12.97
CA THR A 37 1.51 -4.29 -12.42
C THR A 37 0.41 -5.30 -12.05
N PRO A 38 0.00 -6.20 -12.97
CA PRO A 38 -1.16 -7.07 -12.77
C PRO A 38 -0.98 -8.01 -11.57
N ASP A 39 0.24 -8.50 -11.34
CA ASP A 39 0.53 -9.39 -10.22
C ASP A 39 0.27 -8.71 -8.87
N THR A 40 0.74 -7.48 -8.71
CA THR A 40 0.54 -6.70 -7.48
C THR A 40 -0.94 -6.41 -7.26
N VAL A 41 -1.65 -6.01 -8.32
CA VAL A 41 -3.10 -5.73 -8.28
C VAL A 41 -3.86 -7.00 -7.90
N PHE A 42 -3.54 -8.14 -8.53
CA PHE A 42 -4.18 -9.42 -8.23
C PHE A 42 -4.01 -9.80 -6.74
N PHE A 43 -2.79 -9.82 -6.24
CA PHE A 43 -2.54 -10.21 -4.86
C PHE A 43 -3.12 -9.22 -3.84
N THR A 44 -3.12 -7.93 -4.14
CA THR A 44 -3.67 -6.94 -3.21
C THR A 44 -5.19 -6.98 -3.13
N PHE A 45 -5.87 -7.15 -4.25
CA PHE A 45 -7.34 -7.06 -4.30
C PHE A 45 -8.00 -8.43 -4.24
N LEU A 46 -7.56 -9.37 -5.07
CA LEU A 46 -8.25 -10.64 -5.22
C LEU A 46 -7.91 -11.63 -4.10
N PHE A 47 -6.67 -11.66 -3.63
CA PHE A 47 -6.26 -12.59 -2.59
C PHE A 47 -7.08 -12.45 -1.28
N PRO A 48 -7.25 -11.25 -0.69
CA PRO A 48 -8.10 -11.09 0.49
C PRO A 48 -9.58 -11.45 0.24
N VAL A 49 -10.09 -11.16 -0.95
CA VAL A 49 -11.48 -11.52 -1.32
C VAL A 49 -11.63 -13.03 -1.43
N LEU A 50 -10.69 -13.72 -2.07
CA LEU A 50 -10.69 -15.19 -2.17
C LEU A 50 -10.56 -15.82 -0.78
N MET A 51 -9.68 -15.31 0.08
CA MET A 51 -9.55 -15.82 1.44
C MET A 51 -10.82 -15.62 2.25
N LEU A 52 -11.47 -14.45 2.13
CA LEU A 52 -12.77 -14.21 2.77
C LEU A 52 -13.83 -15.19 2.25
N GLY A 53 -13.86 -15.43 0.95
CA GLY A 53 -14.76 -16.39 0.33
C GLY A 53 -14.54 -17.83 0.82
N ILE A 54 -13.27 -18.26 0.82
CA ILE A 54 -12.90 -19.61 1.27
C ILE A 54 -13.25 -19.79 2.76
N PHE A 55 -12.85 -18.86 3.61
CA PHE A 55 -13.11 -18.98 5.05
C PHE A 55 -14.58 -18.80 5.39
N GLY A 56 -15.28 -17.88 4.72
CA GLY A 56 -16.73 -17.73 4.89
C GLY A 56 -17.49 -19.02 4.61
N VAL A 57 -17.17 -19.70 3.52
CA VAL A 57 -17.83 -20.97 3.15
C VAL A 57 -17.32 -22.16 3.99
N ALA A 58 -16.00 -22.27 4.18
CA ALA A 58 -15.41 -23.42 4.88
C ALA A 58 -15.85 -23.53 6.33
N PHE A 59 -16.10 -22.40 6.98
CA PHE A 59 -16.49 -22.36 8.40
C PHE A 59 -17.96 -22.05 8.65
N GLU A 60 -18.75 -21.90 7.60
CA GLU A 60 -20.20 -21.65 7.72
C GLU A 60 -20.92 -22.70 8.55
N SER A 61 -20.53 -23.98 8.43
CA SER A 61 -21.10 -25.09 9.18
C SER A 61 -20.79 -25.07 10.69
N GLN A 62 -19.87 -24.25 11.15
CA GLN A 62 -19.53 -24.12 12.56
C GLN A 62 -20.50 -23.19 13.33
N GLY A 63 -21.42 -22.56 12.61
CA GLY A 63 -22.36 -21.60 13.17
C GLY A 63 -21.76 -20.21 13.42
N ASP A 64 -22.57 -19.31 13.93
CA ASP A 64 -22.18 -17.94 14.18
C ASP A 64 -21.24 -17.79 15.40
N VAL A 65 -20.26 -16.93 15.25
CA VAL A 65 -19.30 -16.63 16.33
C VAL A 65 -19.98 -15.84 17.44
N GLY A 66 -19.91 -16.37 18.65
CA GLY A 66 -20.53 -15.75 19.83
C GLY A 66 -22.03 -15.95 19.93
N ALA A 67 -22.62 -16.88 19.15
CA ALA A 67 -24.01 -17.26 19.30
C ALA A 67 -24.26 -17.89 20.69
N LYS A 68 -25.43 -17.61 21.25
CA LYS A 68 -25.88 -18.22 22.50
C LYS A 68 -26.23 -19.71 22.27
N PRO A 69 -26.36 -20.53 23.36
CA PRO A 69 -26.75 -21.93 23.23
C PRO A 69 -28.10 -22.16 22.54
N ASP A 70 -28.97 -21.15 22.50
CA ASP A 70 -30.25 -21.15 21.83
C ASP A 70 -30.15 -20.82 20.32
N GLY A 71 -28.92 -20.57 19.83
CA GLY A 71 -28.65 -20.20 18.43
C GLY A 71 -28.93 -18.73 18.12
N THR A 72 -29.28 -17.90 19.12
CA THR A 72 -29.56 -16.48 18.93
C THR A 72 -28.32 -15.62 19.16
N GLY A 73 -28.23 -14.50 18.45
CA GLY A 73 -27.06 -13.59 18.50
C GLY A 73 -25.86 -14.21 17.78
N GLY A 74 -24.75 -13.54 17.81
CA GLY A 74 -23.55 -13.93 17.08
C GLY A 74 -23.41 -13.18 15.77
N ILE A 75 -22.26 -13.38 15.14
CA ILE A 75 -21.91 -12.80 13.83
C ILE A 75 -21.48 -13.92 12.90
N SER A 76 -21.84 -13.82 11.63
CA SER A 76 -21.43 -14.80 10.63
C SER A 76 -19.90 -14.90 10.53
N MET A 77 -19.39 -16.05 10.14
CA MET A 77 -17.95 -16.27 9.95
C MET A 77 -17.35 -15.26 8.98
N ALA A 78 -18.07 -14.91 7.91
CA ALA A 78 -17.61 -13.89 6.96
C ALA A 78 -17.48 -12.51 7.64
N ALA A 79 -18.42 -12.11 8.47
CA ALA A 79 -18.36 -10.86 9.24
C ALA A 79 -17.19 -10.85 10.24
N TYR A 80 -16.91 -12.00 10.86
CA TYR A 80 -15.81 -12.17 11.81
C TYR A 80 -14.44 -12.03 11.12
N TYR A 81 -14.26 -12.63 9.93
CA TYR A 81 -12.99 -12.57 9.20
C TYR A 81 -12.77 -11.25 8.43
N LEU A 82 -13.84 -10.51 8.12
CA LEU A 82 -13.77 -9.29 7.31
C LEU A 82 -12.74 -8.25 7.83
N PRO A 83 -12.70 -7.88 9.12
CA PRO A 83 -11.70 -6.95 9.64
C PRO A 83 -10.27 -7.46 9.49
N GLY A 84 -10.05 -8.77 9.67
CA GLY A 84 -8.76 -9.41 9.48
C GLY A 84 -8.28 -9.31 8.03
N MET A 85 -9.18 -9.51 7.05
CA MET A 85 -8.85 -9.36 5.62
C MET A 85 -8.57 -7.91 5.23
N VAL A 86 -9.26 -6.95 5.85
CA VAL A 86 -8.95 -5.52 5.68
C VAL A 86 -7.54 -5.23 6.22
N ALA A 87 -7.22 -5.71 7.42
CA ALA A 87 -5.90 -5.52 8.02
C ALA A 87 -4.78 -6.16 7.18
N ALA A 88 -5.00 -7.38 6.68
CA ALA A 88 -4.07 -8.08 5.79
C ALA A 88 -3.79 -7.28 4.51
N GLY A 89 -4.80 -6.64 3.94
CA GLY A 89 -4.63 -5.83 2.76
C GLY A 89 -3.87 -4.52 3.00
N ILE A 90 -4.11 -3.86 4.12
CA ILE A 90 -3.31 -2.69 4.52
C ILE A 90 -1.84 -3.09 4.70
N MET A 91 -1.59 -4.25 5.29
CA MET A 91 -0.25 -4.79 5.45
C MET A 91 0.41 -5.08 4.10
N LEU A 92 -0.30 -5.69 3.16
CA LEU A 92 0.22 -5.95 1.82
C LEU A 92 0.56 -4.65 1.08
N SER A 93 -0.34 -3.67 1.09
CA SER A 93 -0.15 -2.40 0.38
C SER A 93 0.89 -1.51 1.07
N GLY A 94 0.74 -1.26 2.36
CA GLY A 94 1.54 -0.29 3.11
C GLY A 94 2.92 -0.82 3.52
N LEU A 95 3.02 -2.11 3.83
CA LEU A 95 4.27 -2.70 4.30
C LEU A 95 5.04 -3.38 3.17
N GLN A 96 4.43 -4.40 2.56
CA GLN A 96 5.15 -5.28 1.64
C GLN A 96 5.37 -4.62 0.28
N ASN A 97 4.31 -4.14 -0.38
CA ASN A 97 4.43 -3.53 -1.71
C ASN A 97 5.27 -2.26 -1.67
N LEU A 98 5.04 -1.39 -0.67
CA LEU A 98 5.83 -0.17 -0.52
C LEU A 98 7.31 -0.45 -0.26
N ALA A 99 7.63 -1.41 0.60
CA ALA A 99 9.02 -1.78 0.88
C ALA A 99 9.73 -2.31 -0.37
N ILE A 100 9.03 -3.12 -1.17
CA ILE A 100 9.55 -3.66 -2.44
C ILE A 100 9.75 -2.55 -3.46
N ASP A 101 8.77 -1.67 -3.64
CA ASP A 101 8.82 -0.57 -4.60
C ASP A 101 9.97 0.40 -4.31
N ILE A 102 10.11 0.83 -3.05
CA ILE A 102 11.21 1.73 -2.65
C ILE A 102 12.57 1.03 -2.81
N ALA A 103 12.68 -0.25 -2.45
CA ALA A 103 13.91 -1.00 -2.62
C ALA A 103 14.30 -1.14 -4.10
N ARG A 104 13.34 -1.36 -4.98
CA ARG A 104 13.52 -1.41 -6.43
C ARG A 104 13.96 -0.05 -6.98
N GLU A 105 13.25 1.02 -6.66
CA GLU A 105 13.57 2.39 -7.09
C GLU A 105 14.97 2.81 -6.63
N LYS A 106 15.38 2.38 -5.43
CA LYS A 106 16.74 2.58 -4.91
C LYS A 106 17.77 1.83 -5.75
N SER A 107 17.51 0.57 -6.11
CA SER A 107 18.43 -0.26 -6.90
C SER A 107 18.58 0.22 -8.34
N GLU A 108 17.51 0.76 -8.94
CA GLU A 108 17.47 1.33 -10.29
C GLU A 108 18.09 2.75 -10.35
N GLY A 109 18.51 3.31 -9.19
CA GLY A 109 19.12 4.64 -9.10
C GLY A 109 18.12 5.79 -9.30
N TRP A 110 16.81 5.49 -9.27
CA TRP A 110 15.75 6.47 -9.46
C TRP A 110 15.77 7.55 -8.38
N LEU A 111 16.00 7.16 -7.13
CA LEU A 111 16.12 8.09 -6.00
C LEU A 111 17.31 9.07 -6.16
N ARG A 112 18.42 8.62 -6.79
CA ARG A 112 19.55 9.51 -7.10
C ARG A 112 19.19 10.56 -8.15
N ARG A 113 18.43 10.16 -9.16
CA ARG A 113 17.93 11.08 -10.20
C ARG A 113 16.94 12.08 -9.62
N LEU A 114 16.10 11.64 -8.70
CA LEU A 114 15.15 12.51 -7.99
C LEU A 114 15.88 13.59 -7.19
N GLY A 115 17.01 13.27 -6.55
CA GLY A 115 17.86 14.25 -5.84
C GLY A 115 18.47 15.35 -6.74
N GLY A 116 18.53 15.12 -8.07
CA GLY A 116 18.93 16.13 -9.05
C GLY A 116 17.78 16.98 -9.59
N THR A 117 16.54 16.74 -9.16
CA THR A 117 15.35 17.50 -9.57
C THR A 117 14.91 18.47 -8.48
N PRO A 118 14.21 19.57 -8.81
CA PRO A 118 13.67 20.50 -7.81
C PRO A 118 12.46 19.94 -7.04
N ILE A 119 12.21 18.63 -7.09
CA ILE A 119 11.11 17.95 -6.41
C ILE A 119 11.51 17.64 -4.98
N SER A 120 10.70 18.09 -4.02
CA SER A 120 10.94 17.82 -2.60
C SER A 120 10.79 16.32 -2.30
N PRO A 121 11.69 15.70 -1.51
CA PRO A 121 11.51 14.34 -1.01
C PRO A 121 10.15 14.12 -0.32
N ILE A 122 9.63 15.15 0.33
CA ILE A 122 8.30 15.12 0.96
C ILE A 122 7.21 14.87 -0.07
N SER A 123 7.29 15.48 -1.26
CA SER A 123 6.31 15.26 -2.34
C SER A 123 6.30 13.81 -2.83
N TYR A 124 7.46 13.15 -2.85
CA TYR A 124 7.56 11.73 -3.17
C TYR A 124 6.82 10.85 -2.12
N PHE A 125 7.06 11.10 -0.84
CA PHE A 125 6.36 10.34 0.21
C PHE A 125 4.86 10.62 0.26
N ILE A 126 4.42 11.84 -0.01
CA ILE A 126 3.00 12.18 -0.18
C ILE A 126 2.41 11.38 -1.35
N GLY A 127 3.17 11.24 -2.44
CA GLY A 127 2.78 10.43 -3.60
C GLY A 127 2.52 8.96 -3.22
N LYS A 128 3.48 8.34 -2.54
CA LYS A 128 3.38 6.94 -2.07
C LYS A 128 2.24 6.76 -1.05
N ALA A 129 2.13 7.66 -0.07
CA ALA A 129 1.03 7.61 0.91
C ALA A 129 -0.34 7.78 0.25
N GLY A 130 -0.45 8.68 -0.73
CA GLY A 130 -1.68 8.87 -1.50
C GLY A 130 -2.07 7.64 -2.33
N GLN A 131 -1.10 6.97 -2.93
CA GLN A 131 -1.33 5.69 -3.63
C GLN A 131 -1.83 4.62 -2.67
N ILE A 132 -1.16 4.43 -1.52
CA ILE A 132 -1.55 3.42 -0.52
C ILE A 132 -2.96 3.69 0.01
N LEU A 133 -3.26 4.95 0.35
CA LEU A 133 -4.59 5.35 0.82
C LEU A 133 -5.66 5.01 -0.22
N PHE A 134 -5.43 5.36 -1.49
CA PHE A 134 -6.37 5.10 -2.57
C PHE A 134 -6.59 3.58 -2.78
N THR A 135 -5.52 2.80 -2.86
CA THR A 135 -5.61 1.35 -3.07
C THR A 135 -6.26 0.65 -1.88
N SER A 136 -5.97 1.08 -0.64
CA SER A 136 -6.59 0.52 0.56
C SER A 136 -8.08 0.84 0.66
N ILE A 137 -8.51 2.06 0.31
CA ILE A 137 -9.94 2.41 0.25
C ILE A 137 -10.66 1.53 -0.79
N LEU A 138 -10.08 1.40 -1.98
CA LEU A 138 -10.66 0.57 -3.04
C LEU A 138 -10.75 -0.91 -2.62
N GLN A 139 -9.73 -1.41 -1.93
CA GLN A 139 -9.71 -2.77 -1.40
C GLN A 139 -10.79 -3.00 -0.34
N VAL A 140 -10.93 -2.08 0.62
CA VAL A 140 -12.00 -2.16 1.64
C VAL A 140 -13.38 -2.13 0.98
N ALA A 141 -13.59 -1.22 0.02
CA ALA A 141 -14.84 -1.16 -0.73
C ALA A 141 -15.15 -2.48 -1.44
N LEU A 142 -14.15 -3.11 -2.07
CA LEU A 142 -14.30 -4.40 -2.73
C LEU A 142 -14.64 -5.52 -1.73
N LEU A 143 -13.91 -5.60 -0.61
CA LEU A 143 -14.15 -6.60 0.44
C LEU A 143 -15.53 -6.47 1.06
N VAL A 144 -15.93 -5.25 1.43
CA VAL A 144 -17.25 -4.98 2.01
C VAL A 144 -18.36 -5.31 1.01
N THR A 145 -18.20 -4.89 -0.25
CA THR A 145 -19.16 -5.20 -1.31
C THR A 145 -19.30 -6.73 -1.48
N PHE A 146 -18.20 -7.45 -1.52
CA PHE A 146 -18.20 -8.91 -1.62
C PHE A 146 -18.88 -9.55 -0.41
N ALA A 147 -18.55 -9.11 0.83
CA ALA A 147 -19.14 -9.63 2.06
C ALA A 147 -20.67 -9.42 2.11
N VAL A 148 -21.16 -8.25 1.67
CA VAL A 148 -22.59 -7.94 1.64
C VAL A 148 -23.31 -8.74 0.55
N LEU A 149 -22.76 -8.82 -0.67
CA LEU A 149 -23.43 -9.46 -1.79
C LEU A 149 -23.44 -10.99 -1.70
N VAL A 150 -22.35 -11.58 -1.20
CA VAL A 150 -22.20 -13.05 -1.17
C VAL A 150 -22.67 -13.64 0.16
N PHE A 151 -22.29 -13.02 1.27
CA PHE A 151 -22.56 -13.52 2.62
C PHE A 151 -23.66 -12.76 3.35
N GLN A 152 -24.27 -11.76 2.70
CA GLN A 152 -25.34 -10.94 3.28
C GLN A 152 -24.98 -10.35 4.65
N VAL A 153 -23.70 -9.99 4.82
CA VAL A 153 -23.21 -9.42 6.06
C VAL A 153 -23.92 -8.08 6.31
N GLU A 154 -24.56 -7.97 7.47
CA GLU A 154 -25.20 -6.73 7.89
C GLU A 154 -24.15 -5.69 8.28
N LEU A 155 -24.21 -4.52 7.65
CA LEU A 155 -23.33 -3.41 7.98
C LEU A 155 -23.90 -2.62 9.15
N PRO A 156 -23.03 -2.11 10.04
CA PRO A 156 -23.48 -1.25 11.13
C PRO A 156 -24.18 0.00 10.59
N SER A 157 -25.37 0.29 11.13
CA SER A 157 -26.12 1.50 10.81
C SER A 157 -25.68 2.72 11.65
N ASP A 158 -24.90 2.49 12.71
CA ASP A 158 -24.42 3.53 13.60
C ASP A 158 -23.22 4.30 12.99
N PRO A 159 -23.33 5.62 12.76
CA PRO A 159 -22.24 6.43 12.23
C PRO A 159 -20.99 6.45 13.12
N GLU A 160 -21.13 6.25 14.42
CA GLU A 160 -20.00 6.24 15.35
C GLU A 160 -19.06 5.06 15.07
N ILE A 161 -19.61 3.90 14.70
CA ILE A 161 -18.82 2.71 14.34
C ILE A 161 -17.99 2.99 13.09
N TRP A 162 -18.58 3.66 12.08
CA TRP A 162 -17.87 4.05 10.87
C TRP A 162 -16.75 5.07 11.14
N LEU A 163 -16.98 6.01 12.06
CA LEU A 163 -15.96 6.99 12.44
C LEU A 163 -14.78 6.31 13.17
N ARG A 164 -15.08 5.39 14.09
CA ARG A 164 -14.05 4.57 14.75
C ARG A 164 -13.27 3.72 13.75
N PHE A 165 -13.96 3.07 12.82
CA PHE A 165 -13.33 2.32 11.76
C PHE A 165 -12.40 3.19 10.90
N ALA A 166 -12.87 4.35 10.44
CA ALA A 166 -12.08 5.28 9.63
C ALA A 166 -10.81 5.74 10.38
N TRP A 167 -10.90 6.00 11.67
CA TRP A 167 -9.77 6.40 12.49
C TRP A 167 -8.72 5.27 12.62
N ILE A 168 -9.18 4.07 12.97
CA ILE A 168 -8.31 2.88 13.08
C ILE A 168 -7.67 2.55 11.73
N PHE A 169 -8.45 2.63 10.66
CA PHE A 169 -8.00 2.41 9.29
C PHE A 169 -6.89 3.38 8.88
N LEU A 170 -7.06 4.68 9.14
CA LEU A 170 -6.03 5.69 8.88
C LEU A 170 -4.76 5.46 9.69
N LEU A 171 -4.90 5.16 10.98
CA LEU A 171 -3.75 4.80 11.83
C LEU A 171 -3.03 3.56 11.31
N GLY A 172 -3.76 2.55 10.88
CA GLY A 172 -3.21 1.34 10.26
C GLY A 172 -2.40 1.66 8.99
N ILE A 173 -2.94 2.49 8.10
CA ILE A 173 -2.24 2.93 6.88
C ILE A 173 -0.95 3.67 7.24
N VAL A 174 -1.01 4.64 8.15
CA VAL A 174 0.16 5.42 8.56
C VAL A 174 1.24 4.49 9.15
N THR A 175 0.85 3.62 10.07
CA THR A 175 1.77 2.69 10.73
C THR A 175 2.43 1.74 9.72
N MET A 176 1.67 1.12 8.84
CA MET A 176 2.19 0.18 7.83
C MET A 176 3.04 0.89 6.77
N THR A 177 2.69 2.13 6.41
CA THR A 177 3.51 2.96 5.51
C THR A 177 4.86 3.29 6.14
N LEU A 178 4.89 3.71 7.39
CA LEU A 178 6.14 4.01 8.11
C LEU A 178 7.00 2.76 8.27
N LEU A 179 6.40 1.63 8.60
CA LEU A 179 7.11 0.35 8.68
C LEU A 179 7.65 -0.09 7.30
N GLY A 180 6.89 0.09 6.22
CA GLY A 180 7.32 -0.19 4.86
C GLY A 180 8.54 0.64 4.45
N ILE A 181 8.53 1.94 4.77
CA ILE A 181 9.68 2.82 4.56
C ILE A 181 10.88 2.35 5.38
N ALA A 182 10.69 2.03 6.67
CA ALA A 182 11.77 1.55 7.54
C ALA A 182 12.38 0.24 7.02
N LEU A 183 11.56 -0.71 6.59
CA LEU A 183 12.02 -1.96 5.99
C LEU A 183 12.76 -1.77 4.68
N SER A 184 12.40 -0.77 3.88
CA SER A 184 13.11 -0.44 2.64
C SER A 184 14.54 0.08 2.89
N ALA A 185 14.80 0.59 4.09
CA ALA A 185 16.12 1.07 4.50
C ALA A 185 17.05 -0.08 4.91
N LEU A 186 16.52 -1.26 5.28
CA LEU A 186 17.32 -2.43 5.60
C LEU A 186 18.08 -2.86 4.33
N PRO A 187 19.43 -2.95 4.37
CA PRO A 187 20.20 -3.36 3.21
C PRO A 187 19.87 -4.85 2.89
N ARG A 188 18.96 -5.07 1.98
CA ARG A 188 18.90 -6.32 1.23
C ARG A 188 20.06 -6.28 0.25
N SER A 189 21.28 -6.51 0.74
CA SER A 189 22.42 -6.60 -0.12
C SER A 189 22.24 -7.85 -0.97
N SER A 190 22.16 -7.66 -2.28
CA SER A 190 22.43 -8.70 -3.27
C SER A 190 23.74 -9.45 -2.95
N ARG A 191 24.66 -8.80 -2.23
CA ARG A 191 25.87 -9.41 -1.66
C ARG A 191 25.60 -10.49 -0.61
N SER A 192 24.56 -10.40 0.21
CA SER A 192 24.26 -11.44 1.20
C SER A 192 23.68 -12.70 0.55
N ALA A 193 22.91 -12.55 -0.52
CA ALA A 193 22.42 -13.70 -1.31
C ALA A 193 23.57 -14.36 -2.10
N THR A 194 24.48 -13.57 -2.66
CA THR A 194 25.66 -14.09 -3.37
C THR A 194 26.67 -14.71 -2.41
N ALA A 195 26.88 -14.13 -1.23
CA ALA A 195 27.74 -14.70 -0.19
C ALA A 195 27.18 -16.04 0.37
N ALA A 196 25.86 -16.14 0.56
CA ALA A 196 25.22 -17.39 0.95
C ALA A 196 25.33 -18.46 -0.15
N ALA A 197 25.15 -18.06 -1.42
CA ALA A 197 25.32 -18.98 -2.56
C ALA A 197 26.76 -19.44 -2.75
N SER A 198 27.73 -18.54 -2.56
CA SER A 198 29.17 -18.91 -2.65
C SER A 198 29.66 -19.74 -1.46
N ALA A 199 29.06 -19.61 -0.28
CA ALA A 199 29.36 -20.43 0.89
C ALA A 199 28.82 -21.86 0.76
N ILE A 200 27.80 -22.09 -0.09
CA ILE A 200 27.23 -23.44 -0.31
C ILE A 200 27.90 -24.17 -1.47
N THR A 201 28.65 -23.46 -2.32
CA THR A 201 29.42 -24.11 -3.40
C THR A 201 30.85 -24.41 -2.90
N PRO A 202 31.17 -25.64 -2.50
CA PRO A 202 32.55 -25.99 -2.15
C PRO A 202 33.40 -25.81 -3.42
N ALA A 203 34.51 -25.09 -3.26
CA ALA A 203 35.52 -24.98 -4.30
C ALA A 203 35.92 -26.41 -4.75
N ARG A 204 35.50 -26.79 -5.96
CA ARG A 204 36.07 -27.98 -6.60
C ARG A 204 37.48 -27.60 -7.05
N LEU A 205 38.47 -28.13 -6.32
CA LEU A 205 39.84 -28.27 -6.78
C LEU A 205 39.90 -29.35 -7.87
#